data_a6d708027e24133dce202b10b7c6feb1
#
_entry.id   a6d708027e24133dce202b10b7c6feb1
#
_cell.length_a   1.000
_cell.length_b   1.000
_cell.length_c   1.000
_cell.angle_alpha   90.00
_cell.angle_beta   90.00
_cell.angle_gamma   90.00
#
_symmetry.space_group_name_H-M   'P 1'
#
loop_
_entity.id
_entity.type
_entity.pdbx_description
1 polymer ?
#
loop_
_entity_poly.entity_id
_entity_poly.type
_entity_poly.pdbx_seq_one_letter_code
_entity_poly.pdbx_strand_id
1 'polypeptide(L)'
;MKTLMKQFAIIFCTFLLPFIARSQQNTDKVLIDQVVAVVGSNVILYSEIENEFLQSQLQGNTKGSSTKCSILEELMFQKLLLTQAEIDSVKVTDKQVDSELERRLRYFINQVGSKEKLEEYFKKTILQIKEDMRDKIHDYLIIQNVQSKLTQDIKITPSEVSDFFKMIPVDSLPLIGSQIEIEQIVKQPVISNVEIDIVKDKLNSLRARVLKGEDFATLANLYSEDPGSMNKGGELGFVGRGELYPEFEAVAFSLKSGEVSPIVKTEKGYHIIQLIERRGEYINVRHILVIPKPSPIDLAKSKKDLENITALIAMDTLTFEQAAARYSDDPTKLNGGKLINPYTGDSKFTPEEVEPNLFFVVEKMNVGEKSAPMLFTNEDGQQAYRIVYLKSRTEPHKANMKDDYPQIQNMALSIKQNNALNKWVIEKSKSTFIKIASDYKTCKFKYDWVSY
;
A
#
# COMPACT_ATOMS: atom_id res chain seq x y z
N MET A 1 -86.15 37.12 21.16
CA MET A 1 -84.75 36.89 20.73
C MET A 1 -83.78 36.75 21.92
N LYS A 2 -84.25 36.56 23.16
CA LYS A 2 -83.38 36.33 24.35
C LYS A 2 -83.56 34.94 24.98
N THR A 3 -84.47 34.10 24.46
CA THR A 3 -84.76 32.75 24.99
C THR A 3 -84.12 31.65 24.17
N LEU A 4 -83.68 31.90 22.95
CA LEU A 4 -82.96 30.89 22.11
C LEU A 4 -81.48 30.83 22.37
N MET A 5 -80.90 31.84 23.02
CA MET A 5 -79.43 31.84 23.33
C MET A 5 -79.07 31.13 24.63
N LYS A 6 -80.04 30.81 25.50
CA LYS A 6 -79.82 30.08 26.75
C LYS A 6 -79.89 28.55 26.59
N GLN A 7 -80.49 28.03 25.55
CA GLN A 7 -80.55 26.59 25.28
C GLN A 7 -79.31 26.07 24.50
N PHE A 8 -78.58 26.92 23.78
CA PHE A 8 -77.36 26.53 23.10
C PHE A 8 -76.15 26.50 24.04
N ALA A 9 -76.16 27.11 25.18
CA ALA A 9 -75.05 27.16 26.15
C ALA A 9 -75.04 25.91 27.06
N ILE A 10 -76.20 25.22 27.21
CA ILE A 10 -76.28 24.00 28.08
C ILE A 10 -75.97 22.70 27.34
N ILE A 11 -76.11 22.69 26.03
CA ILE A 11 -75.76 21.50 25.19
C ILE A 11 -74.28 21.46 24.88
N PHE A 12 -73.47 22.50 25.03
CA PHE A 12 -72.05 22.55 24.79
C PHE A 12 -71.18 22.12 25.99
N CYS A 13 -71.82 21.96 27.19
CA CYS A 13 -71.07 21.60 28.40
C CYS A 13 -71.11 20.11 28.77
N THR A 14 -71.92 19.29 28.07
CA THR A 14 -72.03 17.85 28.38
C THR A 14 -71.27 16.93 27.46
N PHE A 15 -70.44 17.43 26.51
CA PHE A 15 -69.64 16.64 25.61
C PHE A 15 -68.14 16.81 25.85
N LEU A 16 -67.69 17.33 26.99
CA LEU A 16 -66.32 17.32 27.45
C LEU A 16 -66.09 16.10 28.39
N LEU A 17 -66.32 14.90 27.88
CA LEU A 17 -65.70 13.71 28.44
C LEU A 17 -64.21 13.79 28.18
N PRO A 18 -63.35 13.55 29.18
CA PRO A 18 -61.93 13.58 28.98
C PRO A 18 -61.55 12.43 28.04
N PHE A 19 -61.20 12.74 26.80
CA PHE A 19 -60.32 11.89 26.04
C PHE A 19 -59.03 11.87 26.86
N ILE A 20 -58.93 10.89 27.78
CA ILE A 20 -57.66 10.43 28.29
C ILE A 20 -57.00 9.81 27.06
N ALA A 21 -56.34 10.63 26.28
CA ALA A 21 -55.31 10.18 25.34
C ALA A 21 -54.32 9.40 26.20
N ARG A 22 -54.43 8.08 26.22
CA ARG A 22 -53.32 7.21 26.49
C ARG A 22 -52.34 7.51 25.38
N SER A 23 -51.47 8.48 25.60
CA SER A 23 -50.19 8.51 24.97
C SER A 23 -49.50 7.21 25.40
N GLN A 24 -49.74 6.13 24.65
CA GLN A 24 -48.77 5.06 24.56
C GLN A 24 -47.58 5.76 23.94
N GLN A 25 -46.68 6.26 24.80
CA GLN A 25 -45.28 6.38 24.40
C GLN A 25 -44.84 4.96 24.07
N ASN A 26 -45.04 4.58 22.81
CA ASN A 26 -44.15 3.63 22.17
C ASN A 26 -42.79 4.32 22.23
N THR A 27 -42.10 4.14 23.32
CA THR A 27 -40.66 4.24 23.33
C THR A 27 -40.20 3.03 22.52
N ASP A 28 -40.33 3.14 21.20
CA ASP A 28 -39.48 2.34 20.30
C ASP A 28 -38.07 2.68 20.77
N LYS A 29 -37.53 1.77 21.58
CA LYS A 29 -36.12 1.81 21.92
C LYS A 29 -35.43 1.70 20.58
N VAL A 30 -34.96 2.84 20.06
CA VAL A 30 -34.09 2.83 18.90
C VAL A 30 -32.88 2.04 19.33
N LEU A 31 -32.80 0.81 18.86
CA LEU A 31 -31.67 -0.06 19.08
C LEU A 31 -30.52 0.62 18.33
N ILE A 32 -29.61 1.30 19.04
CA ILE A 32 -28.50 2.01 18.44
C ILE A 32 -27.52 0.99 17.86
N ASP A 33 -27.25 -0.10 18.58
CA ASP A 33 -26.48 -1.26 18.12
C ASP A 33 -26.66 -2.43 19.10
N GLN A 34 -26.32 -3.64 18.68
CA GLN A 34 -26.45 -4.85 19.51
C GLN A 34 -25.11 -5.55 19.63
N VAL A 35 -24.75 -5.92 20.87
CA VAL A 35 -23.63 -6.81 21.11
C VAL A 35 -23.99 -8.23 20.69
N VAL A 36 -23.30 -8.74 19.69
CA VAL A 36 -23.52 -10.10 19.15
C VAL A 36 -22.57 -11.11 19.79
N ALA A 37 -21.33 -10.72 20.04
CA ALA A 37 -20.40 -11.59 20.77
C ALA A 37 -19.42 -10.76 21.59
N VAL A 38 -18.81 -11.41 22.58
CA VAL A 38 -17.70 -10.92 23.38
C VAL A 38 -16.61 -11.97 23.37
N VAL A 39 -15.37 -11.58 23.11
CA VAL A 39 -14.19 -12.45 23.12
C VAL A 39 -13.11 -11.76 23.95
N GLY A 40 -12.81 -12.27 25.14
CA GLY A 40 -11.96 -11.61 26.11
C GLY A 40 -12.54 -10.26 26.54
N SER A 41 -11.78 -9.18 26.31
CA SER A 41 -12.16 -7.78 26.52
C SER A 41 -12.87 -7.15 25.30
N ASN A 42 -12.87 -7.84 24.15
CA ASN A 42 -13.28 -7.30 22.87
C ASN A 42 -14.73 -7.64 22.57
N VAL A 43 -15.49 -6.65 22.08
CA VAL A 43 -16.90 -6.74 21.72
C VAL A 43 -17.05 -6.83 20.21
N ILE A 44 -18.03 -7.57 19.73
CA ILE A 44 -18.46 -7.60 18.34
C ILE A 44 -19.89 -7.10 18.27
N LEU A 45 -20.11 -6.07 17.44
CA LEU A 45 -21.39 -5.42 17.27
C LEU A 45 -22.15 -5.97 16.04
N TYR A 46 -23.46 -5.87 16.05
CA TYR A 46 -24.30 -6.26 14.92
C TYR A 46 -23.95 -5.46 13.65
N SER A 47 -23.67 -4.15 13.82
CA SER A 47 -23.28 -3.26 12.72
C SER A 47 -21.96 -3.71 12.06
N GLU A 48 -21.00 -4.29 12.80
CA GLU A 48 -19.76 -4.82 12.22
C GLU A 48 -20.06 -5.98 11.27
N ILE A 49 -20.96 -6.90 11.67
CA ILE A 49 -21.36 -8.03 10.83
C ILE A 49 -22.09 -7.55 9.57
N GLU A 50 -23.01 -6.60 9.70
CA GLU A 50 -23.77 -6.06 8.56
C GLU A 50 -22.84 -5.35 7.55
N ASN A 51 -21.89 -4.57 8.05
CA ASN A 51 -20.93 -3.88 7.19
C ASN A 51 -20.05 -4.85 6.41
N GLU A 52 -19.51 -5.87 7.06
CA GLU A 52 -18.71 -6.92 6.40
C GLU A 52 -19.56 -7.74 5.41
N PHE A 53 -20.81 -8.01 5.75
CA PHE A 53 -21.73 -8.71 4.86
C PHE A 53 -22.04 -7.88 3.60
N LEU A 54 -22.31 -6.59 3.73
CA LEU A 54 -22.52 -5.70 2.60
C LEU A 54 -21.28 -5.58 1.70
N GLN A 55 -20.09 -5.46 2.29
CA GLN A 55 -18.86 -5.45 1.52
C GLN A 55 -18.63 -6.74 0.74
N SER A 56 -18.91 -7.89 1.36
CA SER A 56 -18.82 -9.19 0.71
C SER A 56 -19.77 -9.31 -0.49
N GLN A 57 -20.99 -8.78 -0.35
CA GLN A 57 -21.97 -8.75 -1.44
C GLN A 57 -21.51 -7.88 -2.61
N LEU A 58 -20.95 -6.69 -2.33
CA LEU A 58 -20.44 -5.78 -3.35
C LEU A 58 -19.27 -6.36 -4.14
N GLN A 59 -18.47 -7.23 -3.51
CA GLN A 59 -17.35 -7.93 -4.15
C GLN A 59 -17.78 -9.17 -4.97
N GLY A 60 -19.09 -9.46 -5.04
CA GLY A 60 -19.62 -10.62 -5.79
C GLY A 60 -19.37 -11.98 -5.12
N ASN A 61 -18.88 -12.00 -3.89
CA ASN A 61 -18.58 -13.20 -3.11
C ASN A 61 -19.85 -13.83 -2.48
N THR A 62 -20.92 -13.95 -3.26
CA THR A 62 -22.23 -14.46 -2.77
C THR A 62 -22.33 -15.97 -2.73
N LYS A 63 -21.30 -16.71 -3.12
CA LYS A 63 -21.32 -18.18 -3.14
C LYS A 63 -20.79 -18.79 -1.85
N GLY A 64 -21.71 -19.20 -0.99
CA GLY A 64 -21.52 -20.31 -0.05
C GLY A 64 -20.84 -20.04 1.30
N SER A 65 -19.89 -19.14 1.40
CA SER A 65 -19.15 -18.89 2.66
C SER A 65 -19.45 -17.55 3.35
N SER A 66 -20.16 -16.66 2.69
CA SER A 66 -20.46 -15.30 3.21
C SER A 66 -21.81 -15.27 3.95
N THR A 67 -22.07 -16.21 4.81
CA THR A 67 -23.18 -16.11 5.73
C THR A 67 -22.79 -15.23 6.92
N LYS A 68 -23.73 -14.54 7.54
CA LYS A 68 -23.46 -13.76 8.76
C LYS A 68 -22.80 -14.61 9.86
N CYS A 69 -23.03 -15.90 9.88
CA CYS A 69 -22.40 -16.85 10.80
C CYS A 69 -20.87 -16.96 10.53
N SER A 70 -20.45 -17.08 9.27
CA SER A 70 -19.02 -17.18 8.95
C SER A 70 -18.31 -15.86 9.16
N ILE A 71 -18.99 -14.72 8.91
CA ILE A 71 -18.44 -13.39 9.21
C ILE A 71 -18.27 -13.22 10.72
N LEU A 72 -19.27 -13.61 11.51
CA LEU A 72 -19.14 -13.58 12.97
C LEU A 72 -17.97 -14.45 13.44
N GLU A 73 -17.79 -15.63 12.90
CA GLU A 73 -16.68 -16.52 13.27
C GLU A 73 -15.33 -15.90 12.94
N GLU A 74 -15.19 -15.28 11.78
CA GLU A 74 -13.97 -14.55 11.39
C GLU A 74 -13.69 -13.37 12.33
N LEU A 75 -14.70 -12.58 12.67
CA LEU A 75 -14.56 -11.50 13.65
C LEU A 75 -14.18 -12.03 15.03
N MET A 76 -14.76 -13.15 15.48
CA MET A 76 -14.40 -13.79 16.75
C MET A 76 -12.94 -14.27 16.73
N PHE A 77 -12.48 -14.83 15.63
CA PHE A 77 -11.07 -15.20 15.44
C PHE A 77 -10.14 -13.99 15.55
N GLN A 78 -10.46 -12.87 14.88
CA GLN A 78 -9.70 -11.64 14.97
C GLN A 78 -9.67 -11.08 16.40
N LYS A 79 -10.83 -11.05 17.10
CA LYS A 79 -10.90 -10.59 18.50
C LYS A 79 -10.12 -11.51 19.45
N LEU A 80 -10.04 -12.81 19.16
CA LEU A 80 -9.21 -13.75 19.93
C LEU A 80 -7.71 -13.43 19.78
N LEU A 81 -7.27 -13.09 18.57
CA LEU A 81 -5.88 -12.65 18.31
C LEU A 81 -5.57 -11.31 18.98
N LEU A 82 -6.51 -10.35 18.96
CA LEU A 82 -6.36 -9.09 19.69
C LEU A 82 -6.26 -9.32 21.20
N THR A 83 -7.09 -10.20 21.75
CA THR A 83 -7.01 -10.58 23.17
C THR A 83 -5.64 -11.21 23.49
N GLN A 84 -5.10 -12.03 22.59
CA GLN A 84 -3.75 -12.58 22.77
C GLN A 84 -2.67 -11.49 22.68
N ALA A 85 -2.84 -10.52 21.79
CA ALA A 85 -1.93 -9.38 21.68
C ALA A 85 -1.83 -8.58 22.98
N GLU A 86 -2.95 -8.35 23.66
CA GLU A 86 -2.98 -7.68 24.97
C GLU A 86 -2.18 -8.48 26.02
N ILE A 87 -2.39 -9.80 26.07
CA ILE A 87 -1.67 -10.71 26.98
C ILE A 87 -0.17 -10.69 26.71
N ASP A 88 0.22 -10.75 25.43
CA ASP A 88 1.61 -10.80 25.00
C ASP A 88 2.26 -9.42 24.92
N SER A 89 1.52 -8.35 25.18
CA SER A 89 1.98 -6.94 25.05
C SER A 89 2.55 -6.62 23.67
N VAL A 90 1.93 -7.15 22.63
CA VAL A 90 2.29 -6.85 21.23
C VAL A 90 1.90 -5.41 20.91
N LYS A 91 2.86 -4.64 20.40
CA LYS A 91 2.67 -3.22 20.08
C LYS A 91 2.95 -2.95 18.62
N VAL A 92 2.24 -1.98 18.09
CA VAL A 92 2.46 -1.38 16.76
C VAL A 92 2.70 0.11 16.98
N THR A 93 3.69 0.66 16.28
CA THR A 93 4.03 2.10 16.39
C THR A 93 3.15 2.91 15.43
N ASP A 94 2.89 4.18 15.78
CA ASP A 94 2.17 5.11 14.89
C ASP A 94 2.83 5.20 13.52
N LYS A 95 4.15 5.19 13.44
CA LYS A 95 4.89 5.20 12.17
C LYS A 95 4.57 3.99 11.29
N GLN A 96 4.38 2.80 11.86
CA GLN A 96 3.98 1.61 11.11
C GLN A 96 2.55 1.74 10.59
N VAL A 97 1.63 2.26 11.42
CA VAL A 97 0.25 2.54 11.03
C VAL A 97 0.20 3.55 9.90
N ASP A 98 0.93 4.66 10.02
CA ASP A 98 0.98 5.71 9.00
C ASP A 98 1.56 5.20 7.67
N SER A 99 2.62 4.41 7.73
CA SER A 99 3.23 3.82 6.53
C SER A 99 2.27 2.88 5.79
N GLU A 100 1.52 2.06 6.52
CA GLU A 100 0.54 1.15 5.94
C GLU A 100 -0.68 1.91 5.39
N LEU A 101 -1.15 2.95 6.11
CA LEU A 101 -2.19 3.87 5.65
C LEU A 101 -1.82 4.50 4.30
N GLU A 102 -0.61 5.07 4.21
CA GLU A 102 -0.12 5.70 2.97
C GLU A 102 -0.01 4.68 1.84
N ARG A 103 0.45 3.46 2.11
CA ARG A 103 0.55 2.38 1.13
C ARG A 103 -0.82 2.01 0.57
N ARG A 104 -1.82 1.80 1.43
CA ARG A 104 -3.19 1.46 1.01
C ARG A 104 -3.86 2.61 0.28
N LEU A 105 -3.66 3.82 0.76
CA LEU A 105 -4.24 5.00 0.13
C LEU A 105 -3.69 5.21 -1.29
N ARG A 106 -2.38 5.08 -1.49
CA ARG A 106 -1.78 5.10 -2.84
C ARG A 106 -2.38 4.03 -3.75
N TYR A 107 -2.57 2.82 -3.23
CA TYR A 107 -3.21 1.76 -4.00
C TYR A 107 -4.62 2.14 -4.45
N PHE A 108 -5.46 2.66 -3.53
CA PHE A 108 -6.82 3.09 -3.87
C PHE A 108 -6.83 4.27 -4.84
N ILE A 109 -5.97 5.26 -4.64
CA ILE A 109 -5.84 6.40 -5.57
C ILE A 109 -5.48 5.92 -6.98
N ASN A 110 -4.56 4.97 -7.10
CA ASN A 110 -4.17 4.40 -8.40
C ASN A 110 -5.33 3.64 -9.05
N GLN A 111 -6.14 2.90 -8.27
CA GLN A 111 -7.30 2.16 -8.77
C GLN A 111 -8.41 3.09 -9.30
N VAL A 112 -8.72 4.17 -8.59
CA VAL A 112 -9.78 5.13 -8.99
C VAL A 112 -9.26 6.24 -9.92
N GLY A 113 -7.94 6.37 -10.04
CA GLY A 113 -7.26 7.25 -10.97
C GLY A 113 -6.85 8.62 -10.41
N SER A 114 -7.43 9.10 -9.32
CA SER A 114 -6.95 10.33 -8.65
C SER A 114 -7.44 10.43 -7.21
N LYS A 115 -6.81 11.34 -6.44
CA LYS A 115 -7.18 11.68 -5.06
C LYS A 115 -8.59 12.26 -4.99
N GLU A 116 -8.92 13.17 -5.89
CA GLU A 116 -10.21 13.86 -5.94
C GLU A 116 -11.35 12.88 -6.19
N LYS A 117 -11.16 11.91 -7.09
CA LYS A 117 -12.14 10.84 -7.33
C LYS A 117 -12.33 9.94 -6.11
N LEU A 118 -11.25 9.69 -5.34
CA LEU A 118 -11.35 8.91 -4.11
C LEU A 118 -12.15 9.68 -3.05
N GLU A 119 -11.92 11.00 -2.90
CA GLU A 119 -12.67 11.87 -1.98
C GLU A 119 -14.15 11.96 -2.38
N GLU A 120 -14.44 12.04 -3.69
CA GLU A 120 -15.80 12.03 -4.24
C GLU A 120 -16.52 10.70 -3.96
N TYR A 121 -15.81 9.57 -4.19
CA TYR A 121 -16.36 8.24 -3.96
C TYR A 121 -16.73 8.00 -2.50
N PHE A 122 -15.85 8.35 -1.57
CA PHE A 122 -16.12 8.20 -0.14
C PHE A 122 -16.92 9.36 0.46
N LYS A 123 -17.13 10.46 -0.26
CA LYS A 123 -17.70 11.72 0.23
C LYS A 123 -17.01 12.25 1.49
N LYS A 124 -15.70 12.06 1.57
CA LYS A 124 -14.82 12.40 2.69
C LYS A 124 -13.48 12.91 2.16
N THR A 125 -12.85 13.81 2.91
CA THR A 125 -11.47 14.21 2.61
C THR A 125 -10.50 13.07 2.88
N ILE A 126 -9.34 13.10 2.25
CA ILE A 126 -8.26 12.11 2.51
C ILE A 126 -7.92 12.02 4.00
N LEU A 127 -7.92 13.16 4.70
CA LEU A 127 -7.65 13.18 6.14
C LEU A 127 -8.71 12.38 6.92
N GLN A 128 -9.99 12.62 6.63
CA GLN A 128 -11.09 11.88 7.25
C GLN A 128 -11.04 10.39 6.90
N ILE A 129 -10.70 10.04 5.65
CA ILE A 129 -10.49 8.63 5.24
C ILE A 129 -9.38 7.99 6.06
N LYS A 130 -8.25 8.70 6.26
CA LYS A 130 -7.14 8.23 7.09
C LYS A 130 -7.55 8.01 8.55
N GLU A 131 -8.28 8.95 9.12
CA GLU A 131 -8.79 8.86 10.50
C GLU A 131 -9.71 7.64 10.66
N ASP A 132 -10.66 7.45 9.74
CA ASP A 132 -11.60 6.30 9.76
C ASP A 132 -10.90 4.94 9.61
N MET A 133 -9.75 4.91 8.94
CA MET A 133 -8.99 3.68 8.70
C MET A 133 -7.96 3.39 9.79
N ARG A 134 -7.55 4.38 10.58
CA ARG A 134 -6.39 4.26 11.51
C ARG A 134 -6.54 3.10 12.49
N ASP A 135 -7.64 3.03 13.21
CA ASP A 135 -7.87 1.98 14.20
C ASP A 135 -7.95 0.60 13.56
N LYS A 136 -8.62 0.49 12.41
CA LYS A 136 -8.70 -0.77 11.66
C LYS A 136 -7.33 -1.25 11.17
N ILE A 137 -6.48 -0.34 10.75
CA ILE A 137 -5.11 -0.66 10.32
C ILE A 137 -4.22 -1.01 11.51
N HIS A 138 -4.37 -0.32 12.63
CA HIS A 138 -3.69 -0.65 13.87
C HIS A 138 -4.02 -2.09 14.31
N ASP A 139 -5.30 -2.45 14.39
CA ASP A 139 -5.75 -3.79 14.75
C ASP A 139 -5.26 -4.84 13.75
N TYR A 140 -5.34 -4.54 12.45
CA TYR A 140 -4.82 -5.42 11.41
C TYR A 140 -3.33 -5.72 11.59
N LEU A 141 -2.50 -4.71 11.85
CA LEU A 141 -1.07 -4.89 12.07
C LEU A 141 -0.78 -5.67 13.35
N ILE A 142 -1.54 -5.44 14.42
CA ILE A 142 -1.45 -6.23 15.65
C ILE A 142 -1.76 -7.70 15.36
N ILE A 143 -2.86 -7.97 14.69
CA ILE A 143 -3.28 -9.34 14.33
C ILE A 143 -2.19 -10.02 13.50
N GLN A 144 -1.64 -9.34 12.49
CA GLN A 144 -0.54 -9.86 11.68
C GLN A 144 0.70 -10.19 12.53
N ASN A 145 1.07 -9.30 13.46
CA ASN A 145 2.22 -9.53 14.34
C ASN A 145 2.01 -10.74 15.24
N VAL A 146 0.81 -10.93 15.80
CA VAL A 146 0.48 -12.12 16.61
C VAL A 146 0.52 -13.38 15.76
N GLN A 147 -0.09 -13.38 14.58
CA GLN A 147 -0.07 -14.53 13.66
C GLN A 147 1.36 -14.88 13.26
N SER A 148 2.17 -13.87 12.92
CA SER A 148 3.58 -14.06 12.60
C SER A 148 4.33 -14.68 13.77
N LYS A 149 4.16 -14.17 14.98
CA LYS A 149 4.79 -14.70 16.20
C LYS A 149 4.39 -16.17 16.46
N LEU A 150 3.14 -16.53 16.21
CA LEU A 150 2.65 -17.90 16.37
C LEU A 150 3.17 -18.87 15.30
N THR A 151 3.60 -18.36 14.15
CA THR A 151 3.93 -19.19 12.98
C THR A 151 5.39 -19.08 12.52
N GLN A 152 6.19 -18.10 13.01
CA GLN A 152 7.54 -17.82 12.55
C GLN A 152 8.52 -19.00 12.70
N ASP A 153 8.33 -19.82 13.72
CA ASP A 153 9.18 -20.98 13.99
C ASP A 153 8.74 -22.23 13.22
N ILE A 154 7.61 -22.16 12.51
CA ILE A 154 7.08 -23.26 11.71
C ILE A 154 7.84 -23.29 10.38
N LYS A 155 8.66 -24.31 10.23
CA LYS A 155 9.42 -24.58 9.00
C LYS A 155 8.88 -25.82 8.32
N ILE A 156 9.10 -25.92 7.04
CA ILE A 156 8.74 -27.10 6.25
C ILE A 156 9.99 -27.75 5.67
N THR A 157 10.05 -29.06 5.73
CA THR A 157 11.16 -29.85 5.16
C THR A 157 10.85 -30.25 3.72
N PRO A 158 11.87 -30.53 2.89
CA PRO A 158 11.66 -31.03 1.53
C PRO A 158 10.81 -32.31 1.46
N SER A 159 10.92 -33.18 2.46
CA SER A 159 10.07 -34.40 2.54
C SER A 159 8.59 -34.02 2.73
N GLU A 160 8.28 -33.10 3.66
CA GLU A 160 6.92 -32.64 3.89
C GLU A 160 6.32 -31.96 2.66
N VAL A 161 7.13 -31.20 1.90
CA VAL A 161 6.71 -30.60 0.62
C VAL A 161 6.37 -31.68 -0.40
N SER A 162 7.22 -32.73 -0.52
CA SER A 162 6.97 -33.86 -1.41
C SER A 162 5.69 -34.63 -1.02
N ASP A 163 5.50 -34.86 0.26
CA ASP A 163 4.33 -35.58 0.76
C ASP A 163 3.04 -34.76 0.56
N PHE A 164 3.11 -33.44 0.81
CA PHE A 164 2.02 -32.52 0.49
C PHE A 164 1.64 -32.59 -0.98
N PHE A 165 2.64 -32.49 -1.88
CA PHE A 165 2.41 -32.52 -3.33
C PHE A 165 1.74 -33.82 -3.78
N LYS A 166 2.16 -34.96 -3.25
CA LYS A 166 1.55 -36.27 -3.54
C LYS A 166 0.09 -36.40 -3.09
N MET A 167 -0.31 -35.66 -2.06
CA MET A 167 -1.68 -35.65 -1.59
C MET A 167 -2.63 -34.82 -2.48
N ILE A 168 -2.13 -33.96 -3.33
CA ILE A 168 -2.94 -33.17 -4.26
C ILE A 168 -3.38 -34.09 -5.43
N PRO A 169 -4.70 -34.26 -5.66
CA PRO A 169 -5.16 -34.99 -6.83
C PRO A 169 -4.65 -34.34 -8.13
N VAL A 170 -4.23 -35.13 -9.09
CA VAL A 170 -3.66 -34.64 -10.38
C VAL A 170 -4.58 -33.67 -11.11
N ASP A 171 -5.91 -33.87 -10.98
CA ASP A 171 -6.91 -32.98 -11.59
C ASP A 171 -7.11 -31.67 -10.83
N SER A 172 -6.66 -31.63 -9.58
CA SER A 172 -6.70 -30.44 -8.71
C SER A 172 -5.38 -29.67 -8.68
N LEU A 173 -4.33 -30.17 -9.37
CA LEU A 173 -3.08 -29.41 -9.51
C LEU A 173 -3.34 -28.10 -10.25
N PRO A 174 -2.84 -26.96 -9.74
CA PRO A 174 -3.02 -25.69 -10.40
C PRO A 174 -2.33 -25.69 -11.78
N LEU A 175 -2.98 -25.07 -12.75
CA LEU A 175 -2.36 -24.77 -14.03
C LEU A 175 -1.49 -23.54 -13.83
N ILE A 176 -0.19 -23.71 -14.01
CA ILE A 176 0.79 -22.61 -14.00
C ILE A 176 0.88 -22.06 -15.41
N GLY A 177 0.67 -20.78 -15.56
CA GLY A 177 0.83 -20.09 -16.84
C GLY A 177 2.28 -20.07 -17.29
N SER A 178 2.53 -19.59 -18.51
CA SER A 178 3.89 -19.34 -18.96
C SER A 178 4.60 -18.38 -18.00
N GLN A 179 5.81 -18.71 -17.61
CA GLN A 179 6.64 -17.85 -16.74
C GLN A 179 7.99 -17.59 -17.42
N ILE A 180 8.54 -16.42 -17.16
CA ILE A 180 9.83 -16.00 -17.69
C ILE A 180 10.75 -15.53 -16.57
N GLU A 181 12.04 -15.79 -16.72
CA GLU A 181 13.08 -15.16 -15.91
C GLU A 181 13.89 -14.20 -16.78
N ILE A 182 14.09 -13.01 -16.27
CA ILE A 182 14.72 -11.91 -16.98
C ILE A 182 15.88 -11.38 -16.15
N GLU A 183 17.00 -11.12 -16.82
CA GLU A 183 18.13 -10.38 -16.26
C GLU A 183 18.30 -9.08 -17.03
N GLN A 184 18.81 -8.01 -16.39
CA GLN A 184 19.05 -6.74 -17.02
C GLN A 184 20.42 -6.16 -16.69
N ILE A 185 20.93 -5.35 -17.62
CA ILE A 185 22.05 -4.43 -17.38
C ILE A 185 21.56 -3.03 -17.71
N VAL A 186 21.66 -2.13 -16.76
CA VAL A 186 21.24 -0.75 -16.90
C VAL A 186 22.44 0.17 -16.94
N LYS A 187 22.43 1.15 -17.85
CA LYS A 187 23.35 2.27 -17.85
C LYS A 187 22.59 3.57 -17.72
N GLN A 188 22.83 4.24 -16.60
CA GLN A 188 22.32 5.59 -16.38
C GLN A 188 23.21 6.59 -17.14
N PRO A 189 22.60 7.59 -17.82
CA PRO A 189 23.38 8.61 -18.46
C PRO A 189 24.09 9.49 -17.42
N VAL A 190 25.39 9.71 -17.62
CA VAL A 190 26.13 10.69 -16.84
C VAL A 190 25.78 12.07 -17.39
N ILE A 191 25.04 12.84 -16.58
CA ILE A 191 24.60 14.19 -16.97
C ILE A 191 25.82 15.09 -17.15
N SER A 192 25.91 15.71 -18.30
CA SER A 192 27.03 16.61 -18.65
C SER A 192 27.03 17.89 -17.79
N ASN A 193 28.18 18.46 -17.61
CA ASN A 193 28.31 19.76 -16.90
C ASN A 193 27.50 20.87 -17.59
N VAL A 194 27.32 20.80 -18.89
CA VAL A 194 26.49 21.74 -19.66
C VAL A 194 25.05 21.71 -19.17
N GLU A 195 24.45 20.54 -19.04
CA GLU A 195 23.09 20.40 -18.53
C GLU A 195 22.94 20.82 -17.06
N ILE A 196 23.98 20.56 -16.26
CA ILE A 196 24.04 20.99 -14.86
C ILE A 196 24.09 22.52 -14.79
N ASP A 197 24.88 23.15 -15.64
CA ASP A 197 25.03 24.62 -15.65
C ASP A 197 23.74 25.30 -16.16
N ILE A 198 23.05 24.73 -17.14
CA ILE A 198 21.71 25.19 -17.56
C ILE A 198 20.74 25.22 -16.36
N VAL A 199 20.74 24.18 -15.54
CA VAL A 199 19.90 24.12 -14.34
C VAL A 199 20.30 25.19 -13.32
N LYS A 200 21.60 25.37 -13.07
CA LYS A 200 22.08 26.39 -12.16
C LYS A 200 21.75 27.79 -12.65
N ASP A 201 21.90 28.07 -13.94
CA ASP A 201 21.57 29.37 -14.53
C ASP A 201 20.06 29.66 -14.42
N LYS A 202 19.22 28.66 -14.67
CA LYS A 202 17.77 28.75 -14.43
C LYS A 202 17.46 29.10 -12.98
N LEU A 203 18.03 28.39 -12.01
CA LEU A 203 17.82 28.66 -10.59
C LEU A 203 18.38 30.03 -10.14
N ASN A 204 19.53 30.42 -10.64
CA ASN A 204 20.11 31.78 -10.38
C ASN A 204 19.18 32.86 -10.91
N SER A 205 18.62 32.67 -12.12
CA SER A 205 17.65 33.61 -12.69
C SER A 205 16.40 33.71 -11.82
N LEU A 206 15.82 32.57 -11.39
CA LEU A 206 14.65 32.52 -10.50
C LEU A 206 14.95 33.21 -9.16
N ARG A 207 16.11 32.90 -8.56
CA ARG A 207 16.57 33.55 -7.33
C ARG A 207 16.67 35.07 -7.49
N ALA A 208 17.24 35.55 -8.59
CA ALA A 208 17.36 37.00 -8.86
C ALA A 208 15.97 37.67 -9.02
N ARG A 209 14.99 36.98 -9.58
CA ARG A 209 13.58 37.43 -9.68
C ARG A 209 12.94 37.56 -8.29
N VAL A 210 13.12 36.57 -7.41
CA VAL A 210 12.65 36.64 -6.03
C VAL A 210 13.27 37.81 -5.27
N LEU A 211 14.61 38.00 -5.40
CA LEU A 211 15.34 39.10 -4.75
C LEU A 211 14.91 40.49 -5.27
N LYS A 212 14.31 40.55 -6.46
CA LYS A 212 13.69 41.78 -7.02
C LYS A 212 12.25 41.97 -6.60
N GLY A 213 11.67 41.07 -5.77
CA GLY A 213 10.34 41.20 -5.21
C GLY A 213 9.26 40.36 -5.90
N GLU A 214 9.61 39.48 -6.85
CA GLU A 214 8.66 38.56 -7.43
C GLU A 214 8.28 37.46 -6.41
N ASP A 215 7.02 37.06 -6.40
CA ASP A 215 6.55 36.10 -5.41
C ASP A 215 7.15 34.69 -5.61
N PHE A 216 7.79 34.19 -4.58
CA PHE A 216 8.42 32.86 -4.59
C PHE A 216 7.43 31.73 -4.86
N ALA A 217 6.22 31.80 -4.27
CA ALA A 217 5.22 30.76 -4.42
C ALA A 217 4.74 30.65 -5.87
N THR A 218 4.55 31.78 -6.54
CA THR A 218 4.21 31.83 -7.97
C THR A 218 5.31 31.18 -8.81
N LEU A 219 6.57 31.48 -8.53
CA LEU A 219 7.70 30.88 -9.26
C LEU A 219 7.83 29.38 -8.97
N ALA A 220 7.58 28.96 -7.72
CA ALA A 220 7.58 27.53 -7.38
C ALA A 220 6.48 26.76 -8.12
N ASN A 221 5.27 27.30 -8.19
CA ASN A 221 4.16 26.69 -8.94
C ASN A 221 4.46 26.53 -10.44
N LEU A 222 5.23 27.47 -11.01
CA LEU A 222 5.52 27.48 -12.45
C LEU A 222 6.78 26.67 -12.83
N TYR A 223 7.76 26.59 -11.95
CA TYR A 223 9.10 26.11 -12.31
C TYR A 223 9.64 24.99 -11.44
N SER A 224 9.05 24.71 -10.28
CA SER A 224 9.49 23.61 -9.44
C SER A 224 9.09 22.26 -10.04
N GLU A 225 10.02 21.32 -9.96
CA GLU A 225 9.82 19.92 -10.37
C GLU A 225 9.58 19.00 -9.16
N ASP A 226 9.31 19.56 -7.97
CA ASP A 226 8.92 18.78 -6.79
C ASP A 226 7.41 18.55 -6.76
N PRO A 227 6.90 17.33 -7.05
CA PRO A 227 5.46 17.05 -7.10
C PRO A 227 4.78 17.18 -5.73
N GLY A 228 5.54 17.10 -4.63
CA GLY A 228 5.01 17.18 -3.27
C GLY A 228 4.65 18.61 -2.84
N SER A 229 5.36 19.61 -3.35
CA SER A 229 5.21 21.00 -2.92
C SER A 229 4.94 22.00 -4.04
N MET A 230 5.18 21.66 -5.32
CA MET A 230 5.01 22.60 -6.42
C MET A 230 3.63 23.28 -6.44
N ASN A 231 2.56 22.54 -6.24
CA ASN A 231 1.18 23.06 -6.23
C ASN A 231 0.81 23.83 -4.95
N LYS A 232 1.73 23.91 -3.98
CA LYS A 232 1.59 24.62 -2.71
C LYS A 232 2.59 25.79 -2.62
N GLY A 233 3.04 26.31 -3.76
CA GLY A 233 4.05 27.37 -3.79
C GLY A 233 5.43 26.93 -3.29
N GLY A 234 5.74 25.65 -3.35
CA GLY A 234 6.98 25.04 -2.88
C GLY A 234 7.04 24.83 -1.36
N GLU A 235 5.96 25.07 -0.61
CA GLU A 235 5.93 25.00 0.85
C GLU A 235 5.93 23.55 1.36
N LEU A 236 6.85 23.26 2.30
CA LEU A 236 6.98 21.94 2.94
C LEU A 236 6.23 21.84 4.28
N GLY A 237 5.78 22.99 4.82
CA GLY A 237 5.24 23.06 6.18
C GLY A 237 6.35 23.12 7.24
N PHE A 238 5.96 22.99 8.52
CA PHE A 238 6.91 22.95 9.62
C PHE A 238 7.61 21.60 9.67
N VAL A 239 8.95 21.64 9.61
CA VAL A 239 9.83 20.48 9.65
C VAL A 239 10.88 20.65 10.76
N GLY A 240 11.22 19.56 11.42
CA GLY A 240 12.27 19.46 12.42
C GLY A 240 13.60 19.00 11.84
N ARG A 241 14.62 18.88 12.70
CA ARG A 241 15.91 18.32 12.30
C ARG A 241 15.81 16.82 12.01
N GLY A 242 16.55 16.37 10.98
CA GLY A 242 16.56 14.96 10.54
C GLY A 242 15.42 14.57 9.59
N GLU A 243 14.55 15.52 9.21
CA GLU A 243 13.42 15.26 8.31
C GLU A 243 13.72 15.61 6.84
N LEU A 244 14.82 16.31 6.59
CA LEU A 244 15.23 16.78 5.26
C LEU A 244 16.58 16.19 4.84
N TYR A 245 16.92 16.28 3.56
CA TYR A 245 18.26 15.92 3.08
C TYR A 245 19.33 16.76 3.81
N PRO A 246 20.44 16.16 4.25
CA PRO A 246 21.43 16.84 5.09
C PRO A 246 21.92 18.19 4.50
N GLU A 247 22.18 18.23 3.20
CA GLU A 247 22.64 19.44 2.52
C GLU A 247 21.56 20.52 2.46
N PHE A 248 20.32 20.12 2.26
CA PHE A 248 19.16 21.00 2.28
C PHE A 248 18.93 21.53 3.69
N GLU A 249 18.92 20.64 4.68
CA GLU A 249 18.70 20.95 6.10
C GLU A 249 19.73 21.95 6.61
N ALA A 250 21.02 21.71 6.35
CA ALA A 250 22.10 22.57 6.80
C ALA A 250 21.91 24.02 6.34
N VAL A 251 21.48 24.21 5.09
CA VAL A 251 21.22 25.55 4.54
C VAL A 251 19.90 26.11 5.08
N ALA A 252 18.81 25.33 5.06
CA ALA A 252 17.48 25.78 5.49
C ALA A 252 17.49 26.30 6.94
N PHE A 253 18.16 25.59 7.84
CA PHE A 253 18.29 26.01 9.25
C PHE A 253 19.23 27.21 9.46
N SER A 254 20.08 27.55 8.50
CA SER A 254 20.95 28.75 8.60
C SER A 254 20.26 30.04 8.15
N LEU A 255 19.17 29.96 7.39
CA LEU A 255 18.48 31.12 6.83
C LEU A 255 17.74 31.94 7.89
N LYS A 256 17.60 33.22 7.63
CA LYS A 256 16.69 34.15 8.33
C LYS A 256 15.32 34.15 7.64
N SER A 257 14.25 34.48 8.39
CA SER A 257 12.92 34.63 7.80
C SER A 257 12.90 35.59 6.61
N GLY A 258 12.35 35.12 5.49
CA GLY A 258 12.34 35.83 4.21
C GLY A 258 13.59 35.65 3.35
N GLU A 259 14.68 35.12 3.90
CA GLU A 259 15.93 34.96 3.17
C GLU A 259 15.86 33.81 2.17
N VAL A 260 16.48 34.00 0.99
CA VAL A 260 16.59 33.02 -0.09
C VAL A 260 18.01 32.51 -0.20
N SER A 261 18.19 31.20 -0.12
CA SER A 261 19.47 30.53 -0.18
C SER A 261 20.20 30.71 -1.52
N PRO A 262 21.52 30.52 -1.56
CA PRO A 262 22.21 30.09 -2.77
C PRO A 262 21.64 28.76 -3.28
N ILE A 263 22.14 28.31 -4.44
CA ILE A 263 21.79 26.99 -4.98
C ILE A 263 22.34 25.90 -4.04
N VAL A 264 21.48 24.98 -3.66
CA VAL A 264 21.77 23.79 -2.85
C VAL A 264 21.65 22.55 -3.72
N LYS A 265 22.66 21.70 -3.72
CA LYS A 265 22.63 20.41 -4.41
C LYS A 265 22.25 19.31 -3.40
N THR A 266 21.29 18.46 -3.75
CA THR A 266 20.96 17.23 -3.03
C THR A 266 20.97 16.05 -3.99
N GLU A 267 20.69 14.86 -3.49
CA GLU A 267 20.48 13.66 -4.32
C GLU A 267 19.32 13.85 -5.32
N LYS A 268 18.27 14.59 -4.96
CA LYS A 268 17.09 14.84 -5.83
C LYS A 268 17.32 15.90 -6.91
N GLY A 269 18.31 16.74 -6.78
CA GLY A 269 18.59 17.80 -7.77
C GLY A 269 19.14 19.07 -7.15
N TYR A 270 18.84 20.21 -7.78
CA TYR A 270 19.30 21.53 -7.36
C TYR A 270 18.11 22.35 -6.85
N HIS A 271 18.32 23.05 -5.74
CA HIS A 271 17.28 23.78 -5.04
C HIS A 271 17.68 25.22 -4.78
N ILE A 272 16.70 26.12 -4.75
CA ILE A 272 16.75 27.36 -3.97
C ILE A 272 15.68 27.27 -2.88
N ILE A 273 16.00 27.73 -1.68
CA ILE A 273 15.20 27.56 -0.47
C ILE A 273 14.90 28.93 0.10
N GLN A 274 13.68 29.14 0.58
CA GLN A 274 13.34 30.35 1.33
C GLN A 274 12.76 29.94 2.69
N LEU A 275 13.28 30.55 3.77
CA LEU A 275 12.68 30.40 5.09
C LEU A 275 11.46 31.34 5.20
N ILE A 276 10.30 30.77 5.46
CA ILE A 276 9.06 31.53 5.73
C ILE A 276 9.03 31.96 7.19
N GLU A 277 9.12 30.98 8.10
CA GLU A 277 8.97 31.19 9.54
C GLU A 277 9.78 30.17 10.34
N ARG A 278 10.23 30.58 11.54
CA ARG A 278 10.86 29.68 12.52
C ARG A 278 10.07 29.69 13.82
N ARG A 279 9.82 28.49 14.35
CA ARG A 279 9.15 28.27 15.66
C ARG A 279 9.97 27.32 16.50
N GLY A 280 10.81 27.86 17.38
CA GLY A 280 11.72 27.04 18.18
C GLY A 280 12.65 26.20 17.32
N GLU A 281 12.60 24.89 17.48
CA GLU A 281 13.39 23.91 16.72
C GLU A 281 12.76 23.54 15.34
N TYR A 282 11.62 24.11 14.98
CA TYR A 282 10.94 23.86 13.72
C TYR A 282 11.06 25.04 12.77
N ILE A 283 11.19 24.75 11.49
CA ILE A 283 11.21 25.74 10.42
C ILE A 283 10.12 25.46 9.40
N ASN A 284 9.44 26.50 8.92
CA ASN A 284 8.60 26.42 7.73
C ASN A 284 9.37 26.99 6.55
N VAL A 285 9.62 26.16 5.54
CA VAL A 285 10.40 26.53 4.34
C VAL A 285 9.62 26.23 3.08
N ARG A 286 9.96 26.96 2.03
CA ARG A 286 9.55 26.65 0.66
C ARG A 286 10.76 26.57 -0.26
N HIS A 287 10.63 25.79 -1.33
CA HIS A 287 11.73 25.56 -2.24
C HIS A 287 11.29 25.50 -3.70
N ILE A 288 12.23 25.72 -4.60
CA ILE A 288 12.11 25.41 -6.03
C ILE A 288 13.16 24.36 -6.35
N LEU A 289 12.72 23.20 -6.78
CA LEU A 289 13.56 22.09 -7.24
C LEU A 289 13.63 22.12 -8.76
N VAL A 290 14.83 22.01 -9.32
CA VAL A 290 15.04 21.71 -10.74
C VAL A 290 15.99 20.52 -10.86
N ILE A 291 15.56 19.52 -11.62
CA ILE A 291 16.28 18.25 -11.81
C ILE A 291 17.00 18.31 -13.16
N PRO A 292 18.34 18.19 -13.21
CA PRO A 292 19.04 18.13 -14.49
C PRO A 292 18.65 16.87 -15.24
N LYS A 293 18.29 17.03 -16.52
CA LYS A 293 17.89 15.93 -17.41
C LYS A 293 19.03 15.60 -18.37
N PRO A 294 19.23 14.32 -18.70
CA PRO A 294 20.27 13.95 -19.65
C PRO A 294 19.94 14.52 -21.04
N SER A 295 20.96 15.06 -21.69
CA SER A 295 20.86 15.45 -23.11
C SER A 295 20.78 14.22 -24.02
N PRO A 296 20.34 14.38 -25.28
CA PRO A 296 20.43 13.31 -26.29
C PRO A 296 21.84 12.74 -26.46
N ILE A 297 22.87 13.55 -26.24
CA ILE A 297 24.27 13.13 -26.31
C ILE A 297 24.63 12.25 -25.11
N ASP A 298 24.20 12.61 -23.91
CA ASP A 298 24.41 11.82 -22.68
C ASP A 298 23.72 10.45 -22.79
N LEU A 299 22.49 10.45 -23.32
CA LEU A 299 21.74 9.23 -23.59
C LEU A 299 22.42 8.35 -24.66
N ALA A 300 22.90 8.94 -25.74
CA ALA A 300 23.61 8.19 -26.78
C ALA A 300 24.89 7.56 -26.28
N LYS A 301 25.59 8.20 -25.33
CA LYS A 301 26.78 7.65 -24.69
C LYS A 301 26.46 6.43 -23.85
N SER A 302 25.43 6.49 -23.00
CA SER A 302 25.02 5.34 -22.18
C SER A 302 24.52 4.17 -23.05
N LYS A 303 23.84 4.46 -24.17
CA LYS A 303 23.49 3.45 -25.16
C LYS A 303 24.71 2.76 -25.74
N LYS A 304 25.75 3.54 -26.16
CA LYS A 304 27.00 3.01 -26.71
C LYS A 304 27.77 2.18 -25.69
N ASP A 305 27.76 2.56 -24.42
CA ASP A 305 28.36 1.78 -23.35
C ASP A 305 27.72 0.39 -23.24
N LEU A 306 26.37 0.30 -23.35
CA LEU A 306 25.66 -0.98 -23.38
C LEU A 306 25.99 -1.81 -24.64
N GLU A 307 26.11 -1.16 -25.82
CA GLU A 307 26.54 -1.83 -27.04
C GLU A 307 27.94 -2.45 -26.88
N ASN A 308 28.86 -1.75 -26.26
CA ASN A 308 30.21 -2.25 -25.94
C ASN A 308 30.16 -3.45 -24.96
N ILE A 309 29.32 -3.36 -23.90
CA ILE A 309 29.12 -4.46 -22.95
C ILE A 309 28.52 -5.67 -23.65
N THR A 310 27.55 -5.47 -24.54
CA THR A 310 26.93 -6.55 -25.33
C THR A 310 27.98 -7.26 -26.22
N ALA A 311 28.90 -6.48 -26.80
CA ALA A 311 29.99 -7.05 -27.59
C ALA A 311 30.94 -7.90 -26.75
N LEU A 312 31.29 -7.49 -25.52
CA LEU A 312 32.11 -8.31 -24.60
C LEU A 312 31.43 -9.63 -24.24
N ILE A 313 30.12 -9.60 -24.03
CA ILE A 313 29.34 -10.82 -23.77
C ILE A 313 29.29 -11.73 -25.03
N ALA A 314 29.14 -11.13 -26.21
CA ALA A 314 29.10 -11.89 -27.47
C ALA A 314 30.44 -12.58 -27.83
N MET A 315 31.54 -12.06 -27.30
CA MET A 315 32.89 -12.67 -27.44
C MET A 315 33.18 -13.72 -26.36
N ASP A 316 32.18 -14.14 -25.58
CA ASP A 316 32.33 -15.09 -24.45
C ASP A 316 33.35 -14.66 -23.40
N THR A 317 33.72 -13.38 -23.37
CA THR A 317 34.68 -12.83 -22.40
C THR A 317 34.07 -12.77 -20.99
N LEU A 318 32.76 -12.54 -20.91
CA LEU A 318 31.96 -12.44 -19.68
C LEU A 318 30.61 -13.09 -19.88
N THR A 319 30.08 -13.73 -18.83
CA THR A 319 28.64 -14.07 -18.81
C THR A 319 27.80 -12.82 -18.64
N PHE A 320 26.47 -12.90 -18.88
CA PHE A 320 25.58 -11.78 -18.68
C PHE A 320 25.59 -11.33 -17.21
N GLU A 321 25.50 -12.28 -16.28
CA GLU A 321 25.54 -12.04 -14.84
C GLU A 321 26.84 -11.34 -14.39
N GLN A 322 27.99 -11.77 -14.92
CA GLN A 322 29.30 -11.15 -14.65
C GLN A 322 29.33 -9.70 -15.18
N ALA A 323 28.79 -9.49 -16.38
CA ALA A 323 28.70 -8.15 -16.97
C ALA A 323 27.74 -7.26 -16.18
N ALA A 324 26.58 -7.77 -15.73
CA ALA A 324 25.66 -7.05 -14.87
C ALA A 324 26.33 -6.65 -13.55
N ALA A 325 26.98 -7.58 -12.87
CA ALA A 325 27.67 -7.31 -11.61
C ALA A 325 28.74 -6.23 -11.73
N ARG A 326 29.45 -6.19 -12.88
CA ARG A 326 30.58 -5.30 -13.10
C ARG A 326 30.21 -3.93 -13.65
N TYR A 327 29.19 -3.85 -14.52
CA TYR A 327 28.93 -2.65 -15.32
C TYR A 327 27.53 -2.06 -15.13
N SER A 328 26.57 -2.78 -14.52
CA SER A 328 25.23 -2.23 -14.31
C SER A 328 25.24 -1.14 -13.24
N ASP A 329 24.46 -0.10 -13.49
CA ASP A 329 24.23 0.99 -12.53
C ASP A 329 22.99 0.73 -11.66
N ASP A 330 22.25 -0.36 -11.93
CA ASP A 330 21.03 -0.76 -11.22
C ASP A 330 21.35 -1.64 -9.99
N PRO A 331 20.57 -1.55 -8.89
CA PRO A 331 20.76 -2.41 -7.72
C PRO A 331 20.73 -3.91 -8.00
N THR A 332 20.05 -4.37 -9.06
CA THR A 332 20.04 -5.78 -9.48
C THR A 332 21.42 -6.34 -9.83
N LYS A 333 22.43 -5.49 -10.02
CA LYS A 333 23.83 -5.93 -10.20
C LYS A 333 24.33 -6.85 -9.09
N LEU A 334 23.81 -6.72 -7.87
CA LEU A 334 24.21 -7.53 -6.71
C LEU A 334 23.79 -8.98 -6.83
N ASN A 335 22.81 -9.29 -7.69
CA ASN A 335 22.33 -10.64 -7.98
C ASN A 335 22.49 -11.05 -9.46
N GLY A 336 23.46 -10.44 -10.16
CA GLY A 336 23.76 -10.74 -11.57
C GLY A 336 22.77 -10.13 -12.57
N GLY A 337 22.07 -9.07 -12.19
CA GLY A 337 21.09 -8.39 -13.03
C GLY A 337 19.69 -9.02 -13.01
N LYS A 338 19.48 -10.07 -12.20
CA LYS A 338 18.21 -10.80 -12.12
C LYS A 338 17.10 -9.90 -11.57
N LEU A 339 16.00 -9.82 -12.31
CA LEU A 339 14.79 -9.17 -11.83
C LEU A 339 14.10 -10.05 -10.78
N ILE A 340 13.59 -9.43 -9.74
CA ILE A 340 12.83 -10.09 -8.68
C ILE A 340 11.39 -9.61 -8.75
N ASN A 341 10.47 -10.54 -8.79
CA ASN A 341 9.05 -10.30 -8.79
C ASN A 341 8.64 -9.72 -7.42
N PRO A 342 8.11 -8.49 -7.35
CA PRO A 342 7.79 -7.85 -6.09
C PRO A 342 6.59 -8.51 -5.37
N TYR A 343 5.81 -9.33 -6.08
CA TYR A 343 4.63 -10.01 -5.53
C TYR A 343 4.97 -11.37 -4.92
N THR A 344 5.87 -12.11 -5.55
CA THR A 344 6.23 -13.49 -5.14
C THR A 344 7.58 -13.56 -4.41
N GLY A 345 8.46 -12.57 -4.64
CA GLY A 345 9.82 -12.55 -4.09
C GLY A 345 10.80 -13.50 -4.81
N ASP A 346 10.37 -14.19 -5.86
CA ASP A 346 11.23 -15.02 -6.71
C ASP A 346 11.62 -14.32 -8.03
N SER A 347 12.28 -15.02 -8.93
CA SER A 347 12.76 -14.47 -10.22
C SER A 347 11.80 -14.74 -11.38
N LYS A 348 10.67 -15.38 -11.14
CA LYS A 348 9.71 -15.76 -12.18
C LYS A 348 8.58 -14.73 -12.28
N PHE A 349 8.24 -14.39 -13.51
CA PHE A 349 7.18 -13.47 -13.84
C PHE A 349 6.18 -14.13 -14.77
N THR A 350 4.88 -13.92 -14.54
CA THR A 350 3.88 -14.14 -15.58
C THR A 350 3.89 -12.97 -16.56
N PRO A 351 3.35 -13.11 -17.78
CA PRO A 351 3.27 -12.02 -18.75
C PRO A 351 2.63 -10.74 -18.20
N GLU A 352 1.61 -10.87 -17.36
CA GLU A 352 0.85 -9.76 -16.79
C GLU A 352 1.60 -8.99 -15.70
N GLU A 353 2.63 -9.60 -15.11
CA GLU A 353 3.44 -9.02 -14.04
C GLU A 353 4.64 -8.24 -14.57
N VAL A 354 4.95 -8.38 -15.85
CA VAL A 354 6.06 -7.68 -16.50
C VAL A 354 5.61 -6.31 -17.00
N GLU A 355 6.48 -5.30 -16.85
CA GLU A 355 6.25 -3.98 -17.46
C GLU A 355 5.90 -4.11 -18.94
N PRO A 356 4.81 -3.47 -19.44
CA PRO A 356 4.33 -3.68 -20.81
C PRO A 356 5.39 -3.50 -21.89
N ASN A 357 6.22 -2.44 -21.78
CA ASN A 357 7.28 -2.17 -22.77
C ASN A 357 8.36 -3.26 -22.76
N LEU A 358 8.67 -3.81 -21.60
CA LEU A 358 9.60 -4.90 -21.43
C LEU A 358 9.00 -6.21 -21.97
N PHE A 359 7.74 -6.47 -21.66
CA PHE A 359 7.03 -7.66 -22.14
C PHE A 359 7.01 -7.75 -23.67
N PHE A 360 6.68 -6.68 -24.39
CA PHE A 360 6.68 -6.65 -25.86
C PHE A 360 8.05 -6.99 -26.49
N VAL A 361 9.13 -6.69 -25.79
CA VAL A 361 10.47 -7.05 -26.25
C VAL A 361 10.74 -8.53 -25.96
N VAL A 362 10.52 -8.95 -24.70
CA VAL A 362 10.84 -10.29 -24.23
C VAL A 362 9.98 -11.35 -24.90
N GLU A 363 8.70 -11.04 -25.22
CA GLU A 363 7.80 -11.98 -25.91
C GLU A 363 8.37 -12.51 -27.22
N LYS A 364 9.11 -11.66 -27.96
CA LYS A 364 9.71 -12.00 -29.25
C LYS A 364 11.08 -12.65 -29.15
N MET A 365 11.66 -12.71 -27.95
CA MET A 365 12.99 -13.25 -27.73
C MET A 365 12.96 -14.76 -27.53
N ASN A 366 14.00 -15.44 -28.01
CA ASN A 366 14.28 -16.83 -27.65
C ASN A 366 15.02 -16.91 -26.32
N VAL A 367 14.89 -18.02 -25.61
CA VAL A 367 15.67 -18.29 -24.39
C VAL A 367 17.16 -18.24 -24.73
N GLY A 368 17.92 -17.50 -23.93
CA GLY A 368 19.35 -17.26 -24.15
C GLY A 368 19.64 -16.01 -25.03
N GLU A 369 18.62 -15.34 -25.54
CA GLU A 369 18.77 -14.14 -26.36
C GLU A 369 18.87 -12.86 -25.50
N LYS A 370 19.58 -11.87 -26.04
CA LYS A 370 19.77 -10.54 -25.45
C LYS A 370 19.09 -9.49 -26.36
N SER A 371 18.41 -8.52 -25.73
CA SER A 371 17.82 -7.43 -26.49
C SER A 371 18.88 -6.43 -26.99
N ALA A 372 18.50 -5.61 -27.98
CA ALA A 372 19.21 -4.37 -28.24
C ALA A 372 19.04 -3.39 -27.02
N PRO A 373 19.93 -2.39 -26.87
CA PRO A 373 19.72 -1.35 -25.86
C PRO A 373 18.40 -0.63 -26.05
N MET A 374 17.55 -0.65 -25.03
CA MET A 374 16.23 -0.02 -25.02
C MET A 374 16.16 1.10 -24.00
N LEU A 375 15.58 2.23 -24.41
CA LEU A 375 15.32 3.35 -23.52
C LEU A 375 14.16 3.00 -22.59
N PHE A 376 14.29 3.34 -21.33
CA PHE A 376 13.21 3.20 -20.35
C PHE A 376 13.29 4.33 -19.31
N THR A 377 12.23 4.49 -18.53
CA THR A 377 12.17 5.40 -17.40
C THR A 377 12.21 4.57 -16.13
N ASN A 378 13.15 4.86 -15.23
CA ASN A 378 13.27 4.18 -13.95
C ASN A 378 12.19 4.64 -12.94
N GLU A 379 12.17 4.03 -11.77
CA GLU A 379 11.20 4.35 -10.70
C GLU A 379 11.29 5.81 -10.21
N ASP A 380 12.47 6.43 -10.32
CA ASP A 380 12.70 7.84 -10.01
C ASP A 380 12.28 8.81 -11.13
N GLY A 381 11.72 8.29 -12.23
CA GLY A 381 11.29 9.10 -13.39
C GLY A 381 12.43 9.52 -14.31
N GLN A 382 13.63 8.95 -14.15
CA GLN A 382 14.81 9.29 -14.96
C GLN A 382 14.94 8.36 -16.16
N GLN A 383 15.35 8.92 -17.30
CA GLN A 383 15.63 8.14 -18.50
C GLN A 383 16.97 7.43 -18.41
N ALA A 384 16.99 6.16 -18.74
CA ALA A 384 18.18 5.33 -18.82
C ALA A 384 18.06 4.32 -19.97
N TYR A 385 19.16 3.69 -20.34
CA TYR A 385 19.17 2.55 -21.27
C TYR A 385 19.37 1.25 -20.52
N ARG A 386 18.68 0.19 -20.96
CA ARG A 386 18.89 -1.18 -20.50
C ARG A 386 19.02 -2.14 -21.66
N ILE A 387 19.73 -3.24 -21.44
CA ILE A 387 19.63 -4.47 -22.20
C ILE A 387 19.05 -5.54 -21.30
N VAL A 388 18.26 -6.42 -21.87
CA VAL A 388 17.63 -7.52 -21.14
C VAL A 388 18.07 -8.85 -21.74
N TYR A 389 18.11 -9.87 -20.91
CA TYR A 389 18.45 -11.24 -21.27
C TYR A 389 17.32 -12.15 -20.82
N LEU A 390 16.74 -12.90 -21.76
CA LEU A 390 15.74 -13.91 -21.44
C LEU A 390 16.43 -15.19 -20.99
N LYS A 391 16.47 -15.39 -19.68
CA LYS A 391 17.18 -16.53 -19.07
C LYS A 391 16.44 -17.84 -19.23
N SER A 392 15.14 -17.82 -18.97
CA SER A 392 14.26 -18.99 -19.11
C SER A 392 12.85 -18.60 -19.51
N ARG A 393 12.15 -19.54 -20.11
CA ARG A 393 10.71 -19.47 -20.37
C ARG A 393 10.11 -20.85 -20.19
N THR A 394 9.04 -20.93 -19.41
CA THR A 394 8.25 -22.16 -19.25
C THR A 394 6.97 -22.07 -20.07
N GLU A 395 6.55 -23.18 -20.65
CA GLU A 395 5.22 -23.30 -21.25
C GLU A 395 4.17 -23.49 -20.13
N PRO A 396 2.90 -23.16 -20.39
CA PRO A 396 1.82 -23.46 -19.46
C PRO A 396 1.80 -24.96 -19.12
N HIS A 397 1.79 -25.29 -17.84
CA HIS A 397 1.86 -26.67 -17.38
C HIS A 397 1.10 -26.85 -16.05
N LYS A 398 0.75 -28.08 -15.72
CA LYS A 398 0.29 -28.41 -14.35
C LYS A 398 1.48 -28.30 -13.41
N ALA A 399 1.26 -27.72 -12.23
CA ALA A 399 2.30 -27.57 -11.22
C ALA A 399 3.09 -28.86 -11.00
N ASN A 400 4.40 -28.75 -10.96
CA ASN A 400 5.31 -29.89 -10.77
C ASN A 400 6.48 -29.56 -9.84
N MET A 401 7.05 -30.57 -9.21
CA MET A 401 8.13 -30.41 -8.21
C MET A 401 9.45 -29.92 -8.80
N LYS A 402 9.64 -29.99 -10.11
CA LYS A 402 10.91 -29.59 -10.76
C LYS A 402 10.94 -28.07 -10.99
N ASP A 403 9.84 -27.55 -11.55
CA ASP A 403 9.79 -26.18 -12.03
C ASP A 403 9.14 -25.23 -11.02
N ASP A 404 8.24 -25.74 -10.14
CA ASP A 404 7.39 -24.95 -9.25
C ASP A 404 7.65 -25.21 -7.77
N TYR A 405 8.80 -25.81 -7.44
CA TYR A 405 9.12 -26.19 -6.05
C TYR A 405 8.93 -25.05 -5.04
N PRO A 406 9.38 -23.80 -5.28
CA PRO A 406 9.21 -22.70 -4.33
C PRO A 406 7.72 -22.38 -4.08
N GLN A 407 6.88 -22.41 -5.11
CA GLN A 407 5.45 -22.16 -4.99
C GLN A 407 4.77 -23.28 -4.20
N ILE A 408 5.09 -24.55 -4.51
CA ILE A 408 4.57 -25.71 -3.78
C ILE A 408 5.02 -25.68 -2.32
N GLN A 409 6.28 -25.33 -2.07
CA GLN A 409 6.83 -25.16 -0.72
C GLN A 409 6.08 -24.10 0.07
N ASN A 410 5.80 -22.94 -0.53
CA ASN A 410 5.04 -21.86 0.10
C ASN A 410 3.59 -22.29 0.38
N MET A 411 2.95 -23.00 -0.54
CA MET A 411 1.60 -23.55 -0.32
C MET A 411 1.59 -24.53 0.85
N ALA A 412 2.52 -25.47 0.87
CA ALA A 412 2.64 -26.46 1.93
C ALA A 412 2.96 -25.82 3.29
N LEU A 413 3.84 -24.80 3.32
CA LEU A 413 4.16 -24.05 4.52
C LEU A 413 2.94 -23.28 5.03
N SER A 414 2.21 -22.59 4.15
CA SER A 414 0.98 -21.87 4.51
C SER A 414 -0.07 -22.78 5.12
N ILE A 415 -0.26 -23.99 4.55
CA ILE A 415 -1.20 -24.97 5.11
C ILE A 415 -0.71 -25.46 6.49
N LYS A 416 0.58 -25.71 6.65
CA LYS A 416 1.16 -26.12 7.93
C LYS A 416 0.98 -25.03 9.00
N GLN A 417 1.19 -23.78 8.65
CA GLN A 417 0.98 -22.61 9.50
C GLN A 417 -0.51 -22.43 9.87
N ASN A 418 -1.41 -22.55 8.88
CA ASN A 418 -2.85 -22.48 9.11
C ASN A 418 -3.34 -23.60 10.03
N ASN A 419 -2.82 -24.81 9.87
CA ASN A 419 -3.15 -25.92 10.76
C ASN A 419 -2.69 -25.68 12.21
N ALA A 420 -1.53 -25.05 12.38
CA ALA A 420 -1.04 -24.66 13.69
C ALA A 420 -1.91 -23.54 14.33
N LEU A 421 -2.29 -22.54 13.54
CA LEU A 421 -3.25 -21.52 13.98
C LEU A 421 -4.59 -22.10 14.36
N ASN A 422 -5.14 -23.04 13.55
CA ASN A 422 -6.39 -23.73 13.88
C ASN A 422 -6.30 -24.47 15.22
N LYS A 423 -5.21 -25.20 15.49
CA LYS A 423 -4.99 -25.86 16.78
C LYS A 423 -4.89 -24.84 17.91
N TRP A 424 -4.17 -23.75 17.71
CA TRP A 424 -4.06 -22.69 18.69
C TRP A 424 -5.43 -22.08 19.02
N VAL A 425 -6.29 -21.83 18.03
CA VAL A 425 -7.65 -21.32 18.23
C VAL A 425 -8.46 -22.26 19.13
N ILE A 426 -8.44 -23.57 18.83
CA ILE A 426 -9.14 -24.59 19.61
C ILE A 426 -8.69 -24.64 21.07
N GLU A 427 -7.40 -24.48 21.31
CA GLU A 427 -6.85 -24.47 22.66
C GLU A 427 -7.14 -23.16 23.38
N LYS A 428 -6.97 -22.04 22.69
CA LYS A 428 -7.09 -20.70 23.30
C LYS A 428 -8.55 -20.34 23.58
N SER A 429 -9.49 -20.76 22.73
CA SER A 429 -10.93 -20.53 22.95
C SER A 429 -11.42 -21.14 24.28
N LYS A 430 -10.84 -22.26 24.71
CA LYS A 430 -11.19 -22.91 25.99
C LYS A 430 -10.76 -22.10 27.23
N SER A 431 -9.77 -21.24 27.11
CA SER A 431 -9.23 -20.43 28.21
C SER A 431 -9.59 -18.96 28.13
N THR A 432 -10.31 -18.55 27.07
CA THR A 432 -10.76 -17.18 26.86
C THR A 432 -12.25 -17.06 27.18
N PHE A 433 -12.65 -15.98 27.85
CA PHE A 433 -14.08 -15.70 28.03
C PHE A 433 -14.73 -15.41 26.68
N ILE A 434 -15.72 -16.21 26.29
CA ILE A 434 -16.45 -16.04 25.04
C ILE A 434 -17.94 -16.14 25.33
N LYS A 435 -18.70 -15.12 24.86
CA LYS A 435 -20.15 -15.07 24.97
C LYS A 435 -20.75 -14.73 23.62
N ILE A 436 -21.73 -15.51 23.16
CA ILE A 436 -22.41 -15.33 21.88
C ILE A 436 -23.89 -15.09 22.16
N ALA A 437 -24.50 -14.12 21.48
CA ALA A 437 -25.93 -13.82 21.59
C ALA A 437 -26.79 -15.01 21.15
N SER A 438 -28.00 -15.14 21.72
CA SER A 438 -28.91 -16.24 21.48
C SER A 438 -29.19 -16.47 20.00
N ASP A 439 -29.34 -15.40 19.24
CA ASP A 439 -29.75 -15.42 17.83
C ASP A 439 -28.68 -16.07 16.91
N TYR A 440 -27.43 -16.10 17.37
CA TYR A 440 -26.30 -16.73 16.66
C TYR A 440 -25.86 -18.08 17.22
N LYS A 441 -26.50 -18.57 18.27
CA LYS A 441 -26.21 -19.93 18.84
C LYS A 441 -26.51 -21.06 17.89
N THR A 442 -27.35 -20.83 16.89
CA THR A 442 -27.71 -21.83 15.85
C THR A 442 -26.69 -21.90 14.71
N CYS A 443 -25.72 -20.99 14.69
CA CYS A 443 -24.65 -20.99 13.69
C CYS A 443 -23.79 -22.26 13.79
N LYS A 444 -23.52 -22.87 12.62
CA LYS A 444 -22.56 -23.97 12.53
C LYS A 444 -21.17 -23.37 12.33
N PHE A 445 -20.47 -23.16 13.43
CA PHE A 445 -19.11 -22.66 13.43
C PHE A 445 -18.10 -23.77 13.11
N LYS A 446 -16.96 -23.40 12.57
CA LYS A 446 -15.81 -24.28 12.32
C LYS A 446 -15.15 -24.72 13.63
N TYR A 447 -15.13 -23.81 14.63
CA TYR A 447 -14.52 -24.05 15.94
C TYR A 447 -15.60 -24.17 17.01
N ASP A 448 -15.32 -24.98 18.03
CA ASP A 448 -16.15 -25.05 19.24
C ASP A 448 -15.87 -23.82 20.13
N TRP A 449 -16.58 -22.73 19.85
CA TRP A 449 -16.55 -21.55 20.69
C TRP A 449 -17.30 -21.81 21.99
N VAL A 450 -16.56 -22.05 23.06
CA VAL A 450 -17.18 -22.36 24.37
C VAL A 450 -17.88 -21.09 24.86
N SER A 451 -19.21 -21.15 24.93
CA SER A 451 -20.04 -20.06 25.49
C SER A 451 -20.19 -20.29 26.98
N TYR A 452 -19.70 -19.40 27.82
CA TYR A 452 -19.94 -19.37 29.26
C TYR A 452 -21.26 -18.67 29.61
#